data_382c36c6a31b7fcbf368d778a26ded46
#
_entry.id   382c36c6a31b7fcbf368d778a26ded46
#
_cell.length_a   1.000
_cell.length_b   1.000
_cell.length_c   1.000
_cell.angle_alpha   90.00
_cell.angle_beta   90.00
_cell.angle_gamma   90.00
#
_symmetry.space_group_name_H-M   'P 1'
#
loop_
_entity.id
_entity.type
_entity.pdbx_description
1 polymer ?
#
loop_
_entity_poly.entity_id
_entity_poly.type
_entity_poly.pdbx_seq_one_letter_code
_entity_poly.pdbx_strand_id
1 'polypeptide(L)'
;AYICRMLRPESHLLRTLADQLRTCLYLGIYCAWVIYLNKHVVHKSMRQYLTAIGCMMVFWFFLRTIKYHIFQDPLGGHICWYLYYVPMILIPTLGLTATLLMEEREEKRIKKISTALLLPAAVLIVCVLTNDLHQQVFRFLMEPPYSDENYHYGKIFFVIQLWIIVCLAAMEVILVFKSRIPGRKQFWLPIIPGILLFGWNICNILRVPFILSIAGDMTAV
;
A
#
# COMPACT_ATOMS: atom_id res chain seq x y z
N ALA A 1 -18.05 -21.44 32.30
CA ALA A 1 -16.84 -20.63 32.13
C ALA A 1 -15.58 -21.47 31.85
N TYR A 2 -15.46 -22.68 32.40
CA TYR A 2 -14.28 -23.57 32.27
C TYR A 2 -14.21 -24.26 30.88
N ILE A 3 -15.33 -24.66 30.31
CA ILE A 3 -15.42 -25.35 29.00
C ILE A 3 -15.08 -24.40 27.84
N CYS A 4 -15.40 -23.11 27.93
CA CYS A 4 -15.01 -22.11 26.93
C CYS A 4 -13.49 -21.81 26.88
N ARG A 5 -12.74 -22.12 27.95
CA ARG A 5 -11.27 -21.92 27.95
C ARG A 5 -10.50 -23.08 27.32
N MET A 6 -11.08 -24.28 27.24
CA MET A 6 -10.42 -25.45 26.60
C MET A 6 -10.54 -25.44 25.04
N LEU A 7 -11.52 -24.72 24.49
CA LEU A 7 -11.70 -24.64 23.02
C LEU A 7 -10.85 -23.55 22.35
N ARG A 8 -10.08 -22.76 23.10
CA ARG A 8 -9.25 -21.66 22.57
C ARG A 8 -7.94 -22.05 21.87
N PRO A 9 -7.20 -23.12 22.26
CA PRO A 9 -5.93 -23.42 21.58
C PRO A 9 -6.09 -23.88 20.14
N GLU A 10 -7.12 -24.68 19.84
CA GLU A 10 -7.34 -25.15 18.46
C GLU A 10 -7.78 -24.02 17.52
N SER A 11 -8.59 -23.08 17.99
CA SER A 11 -8.98 -21.92 17.20
C SER A 11 -7.80 -20.97 16.90
N HIS A 12 -6.84 -20.87 17.82
CA HIS A 12 -5.64 -20.06 17.63
C HIS A 12 -4.69 -20.70 16.60
N LEU A 13 -4.49 -22.03 16.70
CA LEU A 13 -3.67 -22.77 15.74
C LEU A 13 -4.26 -22.70 14.31
N LEU A 14 -5.57 -22.92 14.18
CA LEU A 14 -6.27 -22.84 12.89
C LEU A 14 -6.20 -21.44 12.29
N ARG A 15 -6.33 -20.37 13.09
CA ARG A 15 -6.16 -18.99 12.64
C ARG A 15 -4.74 -18.73 12.15
N THR A 16 -3.73 -19.13 12.92
CA THR A 16 -2.31 -18.97 12.54
C THR A 16 -2.00 -19.72 11.24
N LEU A 17 -2.49 -20.94 11.07
CA LEU A 17 -2.34 -21.72 9.85
C LEU A 17 -3.04 -21.06 8.65
N ALA A 18 -4.26 -20.55 8.85
CA ALA A 18 -5.00 -19.84 7.81
C ALA A 18 -4.27 -18.56 7.36
N ASP A 19 -3.68 -17.81 8.30
CA ASP A 19 -2.91 -16.62 8.03
C ASP A 19 -1.61 -16.92 7.28
N GLN A 20 -0.91 -17.99 7.66
CA GLN A 20 0.30 -18.42 6.95
C GLN A 20 -0.04 -18.89 5.53
N LEU A 21 -1.10 -19.70 5.35
CA LEU A 21 -1.55 -20.13 4.03
C LEU A 21 -1.94 -18.95 3.14
N ARG A 22 -2.67 -17.99 3.70
CA ARG A 22 -3.05 -16.76 3.00
C ARG A 22 -1.82 -15.95 2.57
N THR A 23 -0.84 -15.78 3.46
CA THR A 23 0.41 -15.07 3.16
C THR A 23 1.19 -15.78 2.05
N CYS A 24 1.34 -17.10 2.11
CA CYS A 24 1.99 -17.90 1.07
C CYS A 24 1.26 -17.80 -0.28
N LEU A 25 -0.08 -17.82 -0.27
CA LEU A 25 -0.90 -17.68 -1.47
C LEU A 25 -0.70 -16.31 -2.12
N TYR A 26 -0.73 -15.23 -1.35
CA TYR A 26 -0.47 -13.88 -1.89
C TYR A 26 0.95 -13.73 -2.42
N LEU A 27 1.96 -14.23 -1.71
CA LEU A 27 3.33 -14.25 -2.21
C LEU A 27 3.44 -15.02 -3.53
N GLY A 28 2.79 -16.18 -3.62
CA GLY A 28 2.73 -16.98 -4.85
C GLY A 28 2.10 -16.22 -6.02
N ILE A 29 0.97 -15.54 -5.79
CA ILE A 29 0.29 -14.72 -6.80
C ILE A 29 1.19 -13.57 -7.27
N TYR A 30 1.85 -12.84 -6.36
CA TYR A 30 2.73 -11.73 -6.74
C TYR A 30 3.98 -12.21 -7.47
N CYS A 31 4.57 -13.31 -7.07
CA CYS A 31 5.69 -13.92 -7.80
C CYS A 31 5.28 -14.34 -9.23
N ALA A 32 4.12 -15.00 -9.36
CA ALA A 32 3.56 -15.37 -10.66
C ALA A 32 3.28 -14.14 -11.53
N TRP A 33 2.74 -13.06 -10.93
CA TRP A 33 2.49 -11.80 -11.62
C TRP A 33 3.78 -11.14 -12.11
N VAL A 34 4.83 -11.07 -11.30
CA VAL A 34 6.15 -10.54 -11.72
C VAL A 34 6.75 -11.37 -12.85
N ILE A 35 6.65 -12.70 -12.80
CA ILE A 35 7.10 -13.58 -13.88
C ILE A 35 6.29 -13.33 -15.17
N TYR A 36 4.98 -13.19 -15.05
CA TYR A 36 4.08 -12.88 -16.17
C TYR A 36 4.45 -11.55 -16.82
N LEU A 37 4.66 -10.49 -16.02
CA LEU A 37 5.05 -9.17 -16.52
C LEU A 37 6.38 -9.22 -17.30
N ASN A 38 7.36 -9.96 -16.77
CA ASN A 38 8.66 -10.08 -17.45
C ASN A 38 8.57 -10.77 -18.81
N LYS A 39 7.58 -11.65 -18.99
CA LYS A 39 7.38 -12.36 -20.28
C LYS A 39 6.53 -11.57 -21.28
N HIS A 40 5.53 -10.81 -20.81
CA HIS A 40 4.49 -10.22 -21.67
C HIS A 40 4.61 -8.71 -21.87
N VAL A 41 5.28 -7.99 -20.97
CA VAL A 41 5.44 -6.54 -21.10
C VAL A 41 6.69 -6.24 -21.93
N VAL A 42 6.47 -5.79 -23.16
CA VAL A 42 7.54 -5.50 -24.13
C VAL A 42 8.31 -4.21 -23.77
N HIS A 43 7.63 -3.20 -23.24
CA HIS A 43 8.23 -1.90 -22.96
C HIS A 43 9.09 -1.97 -21.69
N LYS A 44 10.41 -1.85 -21.83
CA LYS A 44 11.40 -2.03 -20.74
C LYS A 44 11.14 -1.13 -19.54
N SER A 45 10.88 0.16 -19.75
CA SER A 45 10.65 1.11 -18.65
C SER A 45 9.37 0.78 -17.89
N MET A 46 8.26 0.52 -18.58
CA MET A 46 7.01 0.14 -17.97
C MET A 46 7.14 -1.16 -17.15
N ARG A 47 7.84 -2.16 -17.70
CA ARG A 47 8.11 -3.42 -17.01
C ARG A 47 8.86 -3.20 -15.70
N GLN A 48 9.86 -2.31 -15.66
CA GLN A 48 10.61 -2.00 -14.46
C GLN A 48 9.71 -1.41 -13.37
N TYR A 49 8.84 -0.44 -13.70
CA TYR A 49 7.91 0.14 -12.72
C TYR A 49 6.88 -0.86 -12.21
N LEU A 50 6.30 -1.66 -13.09
CA LEU A 50 5.35 -2.71 -12.69
C LEU A 50 6.01 -3.79 -11.82
N THR A 51 7.25 -4.17 -12.15
CA THR A 51 8.03 -5.09 -11.29
C THR A 51 8.32 -4.47 -9.93
N ALA A 52 8.68 -3.18 -9.88
CA ALA A 52 8.90 -2.47 -8.63
C ALA A 52 7.62 -2.43 -7.76
N ILE A 53 6.43 -2.23 -8.37
CA ILE A 53 5.15 -2.32 -7.66
C ILE A 53 4.97 -3.71 -7.05
N GLY A 54 5.22 -4.79 -7.82
CA GLY A 54 5.15 -6.15 -7.32
C GLY A 54 6.10 -6.40 -6.15
N CYS A 55 7.34 -5.92 -6.24
CA CYS A 55 8.31 -6.00 -5.14
C CYS A 55 7.83 -5.22 -3.90
N MET A 56 7.23 -4.03 -4.07
CA MET A 56 6.68 -3.25 -2.96
C MET A 56 5.49 -3.96 -2.30
N MET A 57 4.65 -4.65 -3.05
CA MET A 57 3.57 -5.47 -2.52
C MET A 57 4.09 -6.65 -1.69
N VAL A 58 5.11 -7.38 -2.20
CA VAL A 58 5.77 -8.46 -1.44
C VAL A 58 6.40 -7.91 -0.16
N PHE A 59 7.09 -6.76 -0.26
CA PHE A 59 7.68 -6.09 0.89
C PHE A 59 6.63 -5.71 1.95
N TRP A 60 5.46 -5.22 1.53
CA TRP A 60 4.38 -4.89 2.45
C TRP A 60 3.86 -6.12 3.21
N PHE A 61 3.65 -7.24 2.52
CA PHE A 61 3.25 -8.49 3.18
C PHE A 61 4.33 -9.03 4.13
N PHE A 62 5.59 -8.90 3.73
CA PHE A 62 6.72 -9.29 4.58
C PHE A 62 6.76 -8.47 5.89
N LEU A 63 6.63 -7.14 5.79
CA LEU A 63 6.54 -6.26 6.96
C LEU A 63 5.37 -6.62 7.86
N ARG A 64 4.20 -6.93 7.27
CA ARG A 64 3.03 -7.36 8.01
C ARG A 64 3.31 -8.64 8.80
N THR A 65 3.87 -9.64 8.15
CA THR A 65 4.22 -10.92 8.79
C THR A 65 5.20 -10.70 9.93
N ILE A 66 6.22 -9.88 9.74
CA ILE A 66 7.20 -9.53 10.77
C ILE A 66 6.51 -8.83 11.96
N LYS A 67 5.69 -7.82 11.70
CA LYS A 67 5.01 -7.05 12.76
C LYS A 67 4.15 -7.95 13.66
N TYR A 68 3.38 -8.85 13.08
CA TYR A 68 2.40 -9.62 13.85
C TYR A 68 2.91 -10.96 14.40
N HIS A 69 4.00 -11.51 13.83
CA HIS A 69 4.50 -12.83 14.22
C HIS A 69 5.89 -12.82 14.85
N ILE A 70 6.70 -11.79 14.60
CA ILE A 70 8.10 -11.75 15.06
C ILE A 70 8.30 -10.67 16.11
N PHE A 71 7.90 -9.44 15.82
CA PHE A 71 8.06 -8.33 16.76
C PHE A 71 6.83 -8.21 17.67
N GLN A 72 7.00 -8.72 18.90
CA GLN A 72 6.04 -8.53 19.99
C GLN A 72 6.40 -7.32 20.87
N ASP A 73 7.57 -6.73 20.64
CA ASP A 73 8.04 -5.54 21.34
C ASP A 73 7.47 -4.25 20.74
N PRO A 74 7.19 -3.21 21.54
CA PRO A 74 6.61 -1.96 21.06
C PRO A 74 7.49 -1.24 20.03
N LEU A 75 8.82 -1.32 20.18
CA LEU A 75 9.77 -0.63 19.31
C LEU A 75 9.79 -1.24 17.90
N GLY A 76 9.87 -2.58 17.80
CA GLY A 76 9.85 -3.28 16.52
C GLY A 76 8.53 -3.11 15.79
N GLY A 77 7.42 -3.17 16.52
CA GLY A 77 6.08 -2.88 15.99
C GLY A 77 5.96 -1.46 15.43
N HIS A 78 6.51 -0.47 16.13
CA HIS A 78 6.52 0.94 15.72
C HIS A 78 7.33 1.17 14.43
N ILE A 79 8.54 0.62 14.34
CA ILE A 79 9.37 0.70 13.12
C ILE A 79 8.65 0.07 11.94
N CYS A 80 8.10 -1.13 12.11
CA CYS A 80 7.33 -1.79 11.06
C CYS A 80 6.13 -0.97 10.60
N TRP A 81 5.44 -0.30 11.52
CA TRP A 81 4.32 0.57 11.21
C TRP A 81 4.73 1.77 10.34
N TYR A 82 5.86 2.43 10.63
CA TYR A 82 6.39 3.49 9.77
C TYR A 82 6.79 2.96 8.39
N LEU A 83 7.41 1.77 8.33
CA LEU A 83 7.79 1.15 7.07
C LEU A 83 6.59 0.79 6.18
N TYR A 84 5.37 0.62 6.73
CA TYR A 84 4.17 0.42 5.92
C TYR A 84 3.85 1.60 5.01
N TYR A 85 4.25 2.82 5.39
CA TYR A 85 4.03 4.01 4.58
C TYR A 85 4.91 4.04 3.33
N VAL A 86 6.03 3.32 3.32
CA VAL A 86 6.91 3.22 2.14
C VAL A 86 6.16 2.63 0.94
N PRO A 87 5.64 1.41 0.98
CA PRO A 87 4.84 0.87 -0.12
C PRO A 87 3.53 1.64 -0.34
N MET A 88 2.90 2.14 0.72
CA MET A 88 1.66 2.90 0.64
C MET A 88 1.80 4.18 -0.20
N ILE A 89 2.93 4.87 -0.14
CA ILE A 89 3.23 6.07 -0.93
C ILE A 89 3.80 5.70 -2.30
N LEU A 90 4.69 4.70 -2.37
CA LEU A 90 5.39 4.36 -3.61
C LEU A 90 4.50 3.64 -4.62
N ILE A 91 3.61 2.74 -4.20
CA ILE A 91 2.77 1.96 -5.14
C ILE A 91 1.94 2.88 -6.04
N PRO A 92 1.12 3.83 -5.53
CA PRO A 92 0.37 4.74 -6.39
C PRO A 92 1.27 5.68 -7.21
N THR A 93 2.42 6.10 -6.67
CA THR A 93 3.37 6.94 -7.39
C THR A 93 4.02 6.19 -8.56
N LEU A 94 4.43 4.95 -8.36
CA LEU A 94 4.98 4.08 -9.40
C LEU A 94 3.90 3.72 -10.45
N GLY A 95 2.66 3.50 -10.01
CA GLY A 95 1.52 3.25 -10.89
C GLY A 95 1.25 4.44 -11.83
N LEU A 96 1.19 5.64 -11.28
CA LEU A 96 1.05 6.87 -12.07
C LEU A 96 2.24 7.05 -13.03
N THR A 97 3.47 6.82 -12.55
CA THR A 97 4.67 6.90 -13.39
C THR A 97 4.60 5.92 -14.55
N ALA A 98 4.26 4.66 -14.29
CA ALA A 98 4.10 3.63 -15.32
C ALA A 98 3.04 4.01 -16.35
N THR A 99 1.91 4.57 -15.90
CA THR A 99 0.81 4.99 -16.77
C THR A 99 1.20 6.16 -17.67
N LEU A 100 1.94 7.15 -17.15
CA LEU A 100 2.46 8.28 -17.93
C LEU A 100 3.48 7.84 -18.98
N LEU A 101 4.31 6.85 -18.64
CA LEU A 101 5.37 6.34 -19.51
C LEU A 101 4.90 5.28 -20.50
N MET A 102 3.62 4.96 -20.53
CA MET A 102 3.08 3.87 -21.35
C MET A 102 3.40 4.01 -22.86
N GLU A 103 3.48 5.24 -23.35
CA GLU A 103 3.77 5.56 -24.77
C GLU A 103 5.09 6.31 -24.95
N GLU A 104 5.77 6.65 -23.88
CA GLU A 104 6.97 7.49 -23.93
C GLU A 104 8.19 6.65 -24.27
N ARG A 105 8.96 7.10 -25.26
CA ARG A 105 10.19 6.42 -25.73
C ARG A 105 11.45 7.27 -25.51
N GLU A 106 11.29 8.55 -25.26
CA GLU A 106 12.43 9.45 -25.07
C GLU A 106 13.00 9.31 -23.65
N GLU A 107 14.23 8.83 -23.53
CA GLU A 107 14.89 8.52 -22.26
C GLU A 107 14.99 9.73 -21.32
N LYS A 108 15.28 10.91 -21.88
CA LYS A 108 15.35 12.17 -21.12
C LYS A 108 14.01 12.54 -20.49
N ARG A 109 12.92 12.34 -21.22
CA ARG A 109 11.57 12.63 -20.79
C ARG A 109 11.10 11.62 -19.73
N ILE A 110 11.41 10.35 -19.92
CA ILE A 110 11.19 9.28 -18.93
C ILE A 110 11.85 9.66 -17.60
N LYS A 111 13.14 10.01 -17.63
CA LYS A 111 13.88 10.40 -16.44
C LYS A 111 13.28 11.63 -15.75
N LYS A 112 12.90 12.66 -16.52
CA LYS A 112 12.28 13.87 -15.99
C LYS A 112 10.95 13.60 -15.27
N ILE A 113 10.04 12.85 -15.90
CA ILE A 113 8.74 12.49 -15.33
C ILE A 113 8.93 11.66 -14.06
N SER A 114 9.79 10.64 -14.12
CA SER A 114 10.06 9.78 -12.98
C SER A 114 10.63 10.55 -11.79
N THR A 115 11.60 11.43 -12.04
CA THR A 115 12.18 12.26 -10.98
C THR A 115 11.15 13.21 -10.38
N ALA A 116 10.31 13.84 -11.22
CA ALA A 116 9.28 14.77 -10.76
C ALA A 116 8.24 14.11 -9.83
N LEU A 117 7.94 12.83 -10.02
CA LEU A 117 6.99 12.09 -9.20
C LEU A 117 7.65 11.39 -8.00
N LEU A 118 8.83 10.80 -8.19
CA LEU A 118 9.50 10.03 -7.14
C LEU A 118 10.15 10.94 -6.09
N LEU A 119 10.57 12.14 -6.44
CA LEU A 119 11.21 13.06 -5.49
C LEU A 119 10.22 13.51 -4.39
N PRO A 120 9.01 14.01 -4.69
CA PRO A 120 8.03 14.33 -3.65
C PRO A 120 7.65 13.11 -2.80
N ALA A 121 7.47 11.95 -3.43
CA ALA A 121 7.17 10.71 -2.71
C ALA A 121 8.30 10.33 -1.72
N ALA A 122 9.56 10.46 -2.14
CA ALA A 122 10.72 10.22 -1.27
C ALA A 122 10.75 11.20 -0.07
N VAL A 123 10.45 12.49 -0.31
CA VAL A 123 10.36 13.48 0.78
C VAL A 123 9.27 13.09 1.77
N LEU A 124 8.08 12.69 1.31
CA LEU A 124 6.99 12.26 2.19
C LEU A 124 7.38 11.01 3.01
N ILE A 125 8.09 10.04 2.40
CA ILE A 125 8.59 8.86 3.09
C ILE A 125 9.59 9.27 4.19
N VAL A 126 10.54 10.15 3.88
CA VAL A 126 11.49 10.66 4.88
C VAL A 126 10.75 11.34 6.02
N CYS A 127 9.74 12.15 5.75
CA CYS A 127 8.91 12.76 6.79
C CYS A 127 8.23 11.71 7.69
N VAL A 128 7.78 10.59 7.16
CA VAL A 128 7.21 9.51 7.98
C VAL A 128 8.27 8.84 8.83
N LEU A 129 9.41 8.46 8.23
CA LEU A 129 10.49 7.75 8.93
C LEU A 129 11.17 8.60 10.01
N THR A 130 11.12 9.92 9.87
CA THR A 130 11.67 10.88 10.85
C THR A 130 10.60 11.47 11.78
N ASN A 131 9.38 10.92 11.79
CA ASN A 131 8.27 11.49 12.55
C ASN A 131 8.54 11.62 14.05
N ASP A 132 9.33 10.76 14.65
CA ASP A 132 9.67 10.82 16.08
C ASP A 132 10.41 12.10 16.45
N LEU A 133 11.08 12.77 15.49
CA LEU A 133 11.78 14.02 15.69
C LEU A 133 10.86 15.25 15.65
N HIS A 134 9.79 15.21 14.85
CA HIS A 134 8.96 16.40 14.59
C HIS A 134 7.47 16.20 14.87
N GLN A 135 6.97 14.98 14.98
CA GLN A 135 5.57 14.60 15.27
C GLN A 135 4.53 15.33 14.39
N GLN A 136 4.86 15.58 13.10
CA GLN A 136 3.97 16.27 12.17
C GLN A 136 3.11 15.30 11.35
N VAL A 137 3.51 14.01 11.24
CA VAL A 137 2.71 12.97 10.60
C VAL A 137 1.78 12.34 11.64
N PHE A 138 2.34 11.90 12.77
CA PHE A 138 1.61 11.34 13.91
C PHE A 138 2.03 12.06 15.18
N ARG A 139 1.07 12.46 15.98
CA ARG A 139 1.26 13.06 17.29
C ARG A 139 0.93 12.04 18.35
N PHE A 140 1.91 11.62 19.11
CA PHE A 140 1.73 10.68 20.20
C PHE A 140 1.24 11.37 21.46
N LEU A 141 0.33 10.69 22.18
CA LEU A 141 -0.25 11.20 23.43
C LEU A 141 0.56 10.78 24.66
N MET A 142 1.49 9.85 24.50
CA MET A 142 2.32 9.29 25.57
C MET A 142 3.80 9.49 25.26
N GLU A 143 4.63 9.42 26.31
CA GLU A 143 6.08 9.40 26.19
C GLU A 143 6.60 8.08 25.58
N PRO A 144 7.81 8.05 24.98
CA PRO A 144 8.40 6.85 24.43
C PRO A 144 8.48 5.69 25.47
N PRO A 145 8.30 4.43 25.06
CA PRO A 145 8.15 3.96 23.68
C PRO A 145 6.74 4.23 23.10
N TYR A 146 6.71 4.82 21.91
CA TYR A 146 5.46 5.18 21.24
C TYR A 146 4.67 3.96 20.81
N SER A 147 3.35 3.96 21.08
CA SER A 147 2.41 2.92 20.64
C SER A 147 1.67 3.37 19.38
N ASP A 148 1.42 2.44 18.46
CA ASP A 148 0.60 2.65 17.28
C ASP A 148 -0.92 2.66 17.60
N GLU A 149 -1.32 2.56 18.86
CA GLU A 149 -2.72 2.60 19.30
C GLU A 149 -3.20 4.00 19.71
N ASN A 150 -2.30 4.83 20.28
CA ASN A 150 -2.65 6.13 20.89
C ASN A 150 -1.94 7.29 20.19
N TYR A 151 -2.46 7.71 19.05
CA TYR A 151 -1.95 8.84 18.28
C TYR A 151 -3.06 9.66 17.62
N HIS A 152 -2.75 10.90 17.29
CA HIS A 152 -3.55 11.77 16.43
C HIS A 152 -2.83 12.03 15.10
N TYR A 153 -3.61 12.17 14.03
CA TYR A 153 -3.06 12.53 12.73
C TYR A 153 -2.55 13.98 12.72
N GLY A 154 -1.31 14.14 12.31
CA GLY A 154 -0.69 15.45 12.10
C GLY A 154 -1.00 16.01 10.70
N LYS A 155 -0.49 17.22 10.43
CA LYS A 155 -0.74 17.92 9.16
C LYS A 155 -0.15 17.18 7.95
N ILE A 156 1.05 16.65 8.08
CA ILE A 156 1.75 15.94 6.97
C ILE A 156 1.00 14.65 6.61
N PHE A 157 0.31 13.99 7.54
CA PHE A 157 -0.52 12.84 7.22
C PHE A 157 -1.56 13.16 6.13
N PHE A 158 -2.26 14.30 6.25
CA PHE A 158 -3.24 14.72 5.25
C PHE A 158 -2.59 15.04 3.89
N VAL A 159 -1.35 15.57 3.89
CA VAL A 159 -0.59 15.76 2.65
C VAL A 159 -0.25 14.42 1.99
N ILE A 160 0.13 13.41 2.77
CA ILE A 160 0.38 12.05 2.28
C ILE A 160 -0.89 11.45 1.67
N GLN A 161 -2.03 11.56 2.37
CA GLN A 161 -3.31 11.06 1.85
C GLN A 161 -3.73 11.78 0.56
N LEU A 162 -3.57 13.10 0.52
CA LEU A 162 -3.83 13.90 -0.68
C LEU A 162 -2.94 13.45 -1.84
N TRP A 163 -1.64 13.21 -1.61
CA TRP A 163 -0.71 12.70 -2.62
C TRP A 163 -1.17 11.38 -3.20
N ILE A 164 -1.53 10.43 -2.34
CA ILE A 164 -2.04 9.10 -2.75
C ILE A 164 -3.30 9.26 -3.61
N ILE A 165 -4.27 10.06 -3.16
CA ILE A 165 -5.53 10.29 -3.88
C ILE A 165 -5.26 10.94 -5.25
N VAL A 166 -4.39 11.94 -5.31
CA VAL A 166 -4.03 12.62 -6.58
C VAL A 166 -3.35 11.64 -7.53
N CYS A 167 -2.41 10.82 -7.06
CA CYS A 167 -1.76 9.80 -7.89
C CYS A 167 -2.76 8.77 -8.43
N LEU A 168 -3.66 8.26 -7.60
CA LEU A 168 -4.68 7.30 -8.01
C LEU A 168 -5.67 7.93 -9.00
N ALA A 169 -6.19 9.11 -8.70
CA ALA A 169 -7.14 9.81 -9.57
C ALA A 169 -6.51 10.15 -10.94
N ALA A 170 -5.27 10.66 -10.95
CA ALA A 170 -4.57 10.95 -12.18
C ALA A 170 -4.30 9.68 -13.01
N MET A 171 -3.90 8.58 -12.36
CA MET A 171 -3.71 7.28 -13.01
C MET A 171 -5.01 6.80 -13.67
N GLU A 172 -6.13 6.84 -12.96
CA GLU A 172 -7.45 6.42 -13.48
C GLU A 172 -7.89 7.29 -14.66
N VAL A 173 -7.76 8.60 -14.54
CA VAL A 173 -8.11 9.53 -15.60
C VAL A 173 -7.31 9.21 -16.86
N ILE A 174 -5.99 9.04 -16.74
CA ILE A 174 -5.12 8.74 -17.90
C ILE A 174 -5.49 7.37 -18.50
N LEU A 175 -5.73 6.34 -17.67
CA LEU A 175 -6.12 5.01 -18.15
C LEU A 175 -7.46 5.06 -18.90
N VAL A 176 -8.44 5.79 -18.38
CA VAL A 176 -9.73 6.00 -19.05
C VAL A 176 -9.57 6.69 -20.40
N PHE A 177 -8.74 7.76 -20.50
CA PHE A 177 -8.48 8.43 -21.76
C PHE A 177 -7.73 7.54 -22.75
N LYS A 178 -6.74 6.79 -22.30
CA LYS A 178 -5.95 5.88 -23.15
C LYS A 178 -6.70 4.61 -23.56
N SER A 179 -7.68 4.16 -22.77
CA SER A 179 -8.49 2.98 -23.10
C SER A 179 -9.62 3.23 -24.09
N ARG A 180 -9.84 4.48 -24.54
CA ARG A 180 -10.85 4.85 -25.55
C ARG A 180 -10.46 4.38 -26.95
N ILE A 181 -10.31 3.07 -27.13
CA ILE A 181 -10.18 2.46 -28.46
C ILE A 181 -11.60 2.23 -28.99
N PRO A 182 -11.97 2.80 -30.18
CA PRO A 182 -13.28 2.60 -30.77
C PRO A 182 -13.57 1.08 -30.95
N GLY A 183 -14.68 0.60 -30.38
CA GLY A 183 -15.14 -0.78 -30.53
C GLY A 183 -14.91 -1.73 -29.35
N ARG A 184 -14.19 -1.35 -28.30
CA ARG A 184 -14.05 -2.20 -27.10
C ARG A 184 -15.04 -1.81 -26.01
N LYS A 185 -15.96 -2.75 -25.67
CA LYS A 185 -16.88 -2.65 -24.52
C LYS A 185 -16.17 -2.70 -23.14
N GLN A 186 -14.83 -2.73 -23.12
CA GLN A 186 -14.02 -2.94 -21.89
C GLN A 186 -13.61 -1.63 -21.19
N PHE A 187 -14.26 -0.52 -21.52
CA PHE A 187 -14.06 0.79 -20.91
C PHE A 187 -14.25 0.80 -19.38
N TRP A 188 -15.14 -0.06 -18.84
CA TRP A 188 -15.44 -0.13 -17.41
C TRP A 188 -14.38 -0.85 -16.56
N LEU A 189 -13.51 -1.63 -17.17
CA LEU A 189 -12.53 -2.45 -16.44
C LEU A 189 -11.57 -1.65 -15.55
N PRO A 190 -10.97 -0.52 -15.98
CA PRO A 190 -10.15 0.29 -15.10
C PRO A 190 -10.96 1.14 -14.10
N ILE A 191 -12.19 1.52 -14.43
CA ILE A 191 -13.01 2.41 -13.59
C ILE A 191 -13.45 1.73 -12.29
N ILE A 192 -13.81 0.45 -12.33
CA ILE A 192 -14.32 -0.29 -11.16
C ILE A 192 -13.27 -0.35 -10.02
N PRO A 193 -12.02 -0.81 -10.25
CA PRO A 193 -10.99 -0.79 -9.22
C PRO A 193 -10.69 0.62 -8.69
N GLY A 194 -10.68 1.62 -9.57
CA GLY A 194 -10.45 3.01 -9.18
C GLY A 194 -11.50 3.54 -8.23
N ILE A 195 -12.78 3.33 -8.52
CA ILE A 195 -13.88 3.72 -7.62
C ILE A 195 -13.78 3.00 -6.28
N LEU A 196 -13.47 1.70 -6.28
CA LEU A 196 -13.32 0.92 -5.06
C LEU A 196 -12.15 1.42 -4.20
N LEU A 197 -10.98 1.66 -4.80
CA LEU A 197 -9.80 2.17 -4.11
C LEU A 197 -10.03 3.59 -3.58
N PHE A 198 -10.67 4.45 -4.36
CA PHE A 198 -10.99 5.82 -3.96
C PHE A 198 -12.01 5.83 -2.82
N GLY A 199 -13.08 5.05 -2.92
CA GLY A 199 -14.08 4.87 -1.87
C GLY A 199 -13.47 4.33 -0.58
N TRP A 200 -12.59 3.32 -0.67
CA TRP A 200 -11.85 2.79 0.46
C TRP A 200 -10.99 3.85 1.15
N ASN A 201 -10.24 4.66 0.38
CA ASN A 201 -9.43 5.75 0.96
C ASN A 201 -10.27 6.80 1.68
N ILE A 202 -11.39 7.24 1.08
CA ILE A 202 -12.31 8.19 1.71
C ILE A 202 -12.86 7.63 3.03
N CYS A 203 -13.30 6.38 3.02
CA CYS A 203 -13.85 5.74 4.21
C CYS A 203 -12.82 5.58 5.34
N ASN A 204 -11.54 5.33 5.01
CA ASN A 204 -10.46 5.33 5.99
C ASN A 204 -10.22 6.71 6.58
N ILE A 205 -10.23 7.77 5.76
CA ILE A 205 -10.06 9.16 6.24
C ILE A 205 -11.22 9.55 7.15
N LEU A 206 -12.45 9.20 6.78
CA LEU A 206 -13.66 9.49 7.56
C LEU A 206 -13.82 8.58 8.79
N ARG A 207 -12.91 7.62 9.00
CA ARG A 207 -12.97 6.64 10.11
C ARG A 207 -14.33 5.96 10.21
N VAL A 208 -14.91 5.53 9.09
CA VAL A 208 -16.20 4.83 9.08
C VAL A 208 -16.10 3.56 9.92
N PRO A 209 -16.90 3.40 11.01
CA PRO A 209 -16.71 2.30 11.98
C PRO A 209 -16.75 0.91 11.37
N PHE A 210 -17.59 0.71 10.37
CA PHE A 210 -17.71 -0.57 9.65
C PHE A 210 -16.42 -0.95 8.90
N ILE A 211 -15.76 0.03 8.29
CA ILE A 211 -14.51 -0.20 7.53
C ILE A 211 -13.34 -0.34 8.47
N LEU A 212 -13.33 0.39 9.58
CA LEU A 212 -12.33 0.22 10.63
C LEU A 212 -12.40 -1.16 11.27
N SER A 213 -13.60 -1.73 11.44
CA SER A 213 -13.76 -3.10 11.92
C SER A 213 -13.21 -4.11 10.90
N ILE A 214 -13.55 -3.97 9.62
CA ILE A 214 -13.02 -4.83 8.54
C ILE A 214 -11.49 -4.63 8.39
N ALA A 215 -11.00 -3.39 8.45
CA ALA A 215 -9.57 -3.11 8.43
C ALA A 215 -8.88 -3.66 9.69
N GLY A 216 -9.50 -3.53 10.86
CA GLY A 216 -9.06 -4.13 12.11
C GLY A 216 -9.03 -5.65 12.03
N ASP A 217 -10.08 -6.28 11.52
CA ASP A 217 -10.16 -7.72 11.30
C ASP A 217 -9.16 -8.18 10.23
N MET A 218 -8.97 -7.41 9.16
CA MET A 218 -7.92 -7.66 8.16
C MET A 218 -6.50 -7.38 8.67
N THR A 219 -6.34 -6.56 9.70
CA THR A 219 -5.05 -6.30 10.34
C THR A 219 -4.82 -7.17 11.58
N ALA A 220 -5.87 -7.63 12.24
CA ALA A 220 -5.81 -8.52 13.41
C ALA A 220 -5.90 -10.02 13.06
N VAL A 221 -6.21 -10.34 11.80
CA VAL A 221 -6.17 -11.66 11.20
C VAL A 221 -4.98 -11.72 10.26
#